data_d5885b492221e2a16be2b61238a61c6b
#
_entry.id   d5885b492221e2a16be2b61238a61c6b
#
_cell.length_a   1.000
_cell.length_b   1.000
_cell.length_c   1.000
_cell.angle_alpha   90.00
_cell.angle_beta   90.00
_cell.angle_gamma   90.00
#
_symmetry.space_group_name_H-M   'P 1'
#
loop_
_entity.id
_entity.type
_entity.pdbx_description
1 polymer ?
#
loop_
_entity_poly.entity_id
_entity_poly.type
_entity_poly.pdbx_seq_one_letter_code
_entity_poly.pdbx_strand_id
1 'polypeptide(L)'
;MGVPMAKNLINAGHEVTVWNRTSDAAKPVVDAGAALAATAAEACAASDVTFVMVSTPEAATAVANAAKDGLSAGKGYVDVSTVDAETSSAIAEIVRSTGAEFLEAPVSGSKKPAEDGALIFLCAGDETLYRRCSEPLETMGKAHFFLGDVGQGAKMKLVVNMIMGSMMTAFAEGLTLSEKCDLDPETLLQVISLGAIASPMFALKGPTMNAGAFPPAFPLKHQQKDMRLAIALADQLRQEMPVAAAANELYKRAARDGCDDEDFSAVIK
;
A
#
# COMPACT_ATOMS: atom_id res chain seq x y z
N MET A 1 -5.99 0.04 -6.21
CA MET A 1 -5.84 1.20 -5.30
C MET A 1 -6.03 2.52 -6.08
N GLY A 2 -5.23 2.84 -7.08
CA GLY A 2 -5.29 4.13 -7.79
C GLY A 2 -6.66 4.51 -8.34
N VAL A 3 -7.41 3.56 -8.91
CA VAL A 3 -8.75 3.83 -9.45
C VAL A 3 -9.72 4.42 -8.42
N PRO A 4 -9.95 3.81 -7.25
CA PRO A 4 -10.84 4.40 -6.25
C PRO A 4 -10.29 5.73 -5.68
N MET A 5 -8.99 5.87 -5.49
CA MET A 5 -8.37 7.13 -5.03
C MET A 5 -8.66 8.28 -6.02
N ALA A 6 -8.43 8.05 -7.32
CA ALA A 6 -8.71 9.04 -8.35
C ALA A 6 -10.21 9.38 -8.44
N LYS A 7 -11.10 8.40 -8.29
CA LYS A 7 -12.55 8.63 -8.28
C LYS A 7 -13.00 9.48 -7.09
N ASN A 8 -12.40 9.28 -5.91
CA ASN A 8 -12.70 10.12 -4.74
C ASN A 8 -12.34 11.59 -5.01
N LEU A 9 -11.19 11.84 -5.64
CA LEU A 9 -10.79 13.20 -6.02
C LEU A 9 -11.76 13.82 -7.04
N ILE A 10 -12.17 13.07 -8.08
CA ILE A 10 -13.17 13.54 -9.06
C ILE A 10 -14.48 13.87 -8.37
N ASN A 11 -14.95 13.00 -7.48
CA ASN A 11 -16.21 13.21 -6.75
C ASN A 11 -16.14 14.41 -5.80
N ALA A 12 -14.96 14.80 -5.33
CA ALA A 12 -14.73 16.02 -4.55
C ALA A 12 -14.60 17.29 -5.41
N GLY A 13 -14.63 17.15 -6.74
CA GLY A 13 -14.61 18.28 -7.67
C GLY A 13 -13.23 18.64 -8.21
N HIS A 14 -12.21 17.82 -7.97
CA HIS A 14 -10.90 18.04 -8.58
C HIS A 14 -10.90 17.73 -10.08
N GLU A 15 -10.16 18.51 -10.85
CA GLU A 15 -9.79 18.17 -12.21
C GLU A 15 -8.67 17.12 -12.17
N VAL A 16 -8.95 15.91 -12.66
CA VAL A 16 -8.02 14.77 -12.58
C VAL A 16 -7.54 14.37 -13.95
N THR A 17 -6.23 14.33 -14.13
CA THR A 17 -5.57 13.73 -15.29
C THR A 17 -4.91 12.42 -14.86
N VAL A 18 -5.15 11.34 -15.60
CA VAL A 18 -4.61 10.02 -15.26
C VAL A 18 -3.71 9.47 -16.35
N TRP A 19 -2.73 8.72 -15.92
CA TRP A 19 -1.91 7.88 -16.78
C TRP A 19 -1.72 6.50 -16.14
N ASN A 20 -1.65 5.48 -16.96
CA ASN A 20 -1.24 4.14 -16.53
C ASN A 20 -0.46 3.45 -17.67
N ARG A 21 0.57 2.67 -17.34
CA ARG A 21 1.40 1.93 -18.33
C ARG A 21 0.53 1.09 -19.27
N THR A 22 -0.51 0.46 -18.76
CA THR A 22 -1.57 -0.21 -19.55
C THR A 22 -2.76 0.75 -19.62
N SER A 23 -2.97 1.40 -20.74
CA SER A 23 -3.98 2.47 -20.92
C SER A 23 -5.39 2.03 -20.55
N ASP A 24 -5.77 0.78 -20.87
CA ASP A 24 -7.09 0.24 -20.58
C ASP A 24 -7.40 0.20 -19.07
N ALA A 25 -6.37 0.09 -18.22
CA ALA A 25 -6.54 0.12 -16.77
C ALA A 25 -6.96 1.51 -16.25
N ALA A 26 -6.77 2.58 -17.02
CA ALA A 26 -7.23 3.93 -16.69
C ALA A 26 -8.70 4.17 -17.07
N LYS A 27 -9.27 3.34 -17.96
CA LYS A 27 -10.64 3.51 -18.48
C LYS A 27 -11.69 3.75 -17.39
N PRO A 28 -11.74 3.01 -16.26
CA PRO A 28 -12.75 3.23 -15.23
C PRO A 28 -12.68 4.63 -14.58
N VAL A 29 -11.53 5.31 -14.66
CA VAL A 29 -11.35 6.67 -14.13
C VAL A 29 -11.67 7.71 -15.20
N VAL A 30 -11.31 7.43 -16.45
CA VAL A 30 -11.71 8.26 -17.61
C VAL A 30 -13.22 8.29 -17.75
N ASP A 31 -13.90 7.13 -17.64
CA ASP A 31 -15.37 7.03 -17.66
C ASP A 31 -16.02 7.79 -16.49
N ALA A 32 -15.27 8.06 -15.41
CA ALA A 32 -15.71 8.88 -14.28
C ALA A 32 -15.40 10.39 -14.45
N GLY A 33 -14.78 10.79 -15.57
CA GLY A 33 -14.56 12.21 -15.90
C GLY A 33 -13.09 12.66 -15.89
N ALA A 34 -12.12 11.77 -15.70
CA ALA A 34 -10.71 12.15 -15.79
C ALA A 34 -10.25 12.33 -17.24
N ALA A 35 -9.31 13.25 -17.45
CA ALA A 35 -8.52 13.31 -18.68
C ALA A 35 -7.49 12.17 -18.73
N LEU A 36 -7.20 11.64 -19.91
CA LEU A 36 -6.16 10.62 -20.13
C LEU A 36 -4.91 11.27 -20.73
N ALA A 37 -3.78 11.14 -20.06
CA ALA A 37 -2.48 11.51 -20.61
C ALA A 37 -1.85 10.31 -21.34
N ALA A 38 -1.07 10.58 -22.40
CA ALA A 38 -0.38 9.53 -23.14
C ALA A 38 0.89 9.05 -22.42
N THR A 39 1.52 9.91 -21.62
CA THR A 39 2.76 9.62 -20.89
C THR A 39 2.67 10.08 -19.42
N ALA A 40 3.55 9.52 -18.57
CA ALA A 40 3.69 9.98 -17.18
C ALA A 40 4.10 11.46 -17.11
N ALA A 41 4.98 11.89 -18.01
CA ALA A 41 5.41 13.28 -18.11
C ALA A 41 4.24 14.22 -18.46
N GLU A 42 3.38 13.85 -19.41
CA GLU A 42 2.19 14.64 -19.74
C GLU A 42 1.22 14.75 -18.56
N ALA A 43 1.02 13.67 -17.79
CA ALA A 43 0.18 13.71 -16.59
C ALA A 43 0.75 14.68 -15.55
N CYS A 44 2.06 14.65 -15.31
CA CYS A 44 2.74 15.58 -14.41
C CYS A 44 2.69 17.02 -14.91
N ALA A 45 2.91 17.24 -16.23
CA ALA A 45 2.86 18.56 -16.83
C ALA A 45 1.46 19.20 -16.71
N ALA A 46 0.40 18.40 -16.82
CA ALA A 46 -0.98 18.85 -16.74
C ALA A 46 -1.48 19.11 -15.28
N SER A 47 -0.73 18.71 -14.26
CA SER A 47 -1.18 18.70 -12.86
C SER A 47 -0.27 19.55 -11.98
N ASP A 48 -0.83 20.21 -10.96
CA ASP A 48 -0.06 20.90 -9.91
C ASP A 48 0.54 19.91 -8.91
N VAL A 49 -0.18 18.82 -8.63
CA VAL A 49 0.25 17.72 -7.77
C VAL A 49 -0.08 16.38 -8.44
N THR A 50 0.89 15.49 -8.51
CA THR A 50 0.72 14.15 -9.08
C THR A 50 0.89 13.09 -8.02
N PHE A 51 -0.14 12.25 -7.81
CA PHE A 51 -0.10 11.08 -6.93
C PHE A 51 0.30 9.84 -7.75
N VAL A 52 1.30 9.11 -7.29
CA VAL A 52 1.79 7.90 -7.95
C VAL A 52 1.53 6.67 -7.09
N MET A 53 0.81 5.69 -7.64
CA MET A 53 0.47 4.43 -6.97
C MET A 53 0.84 3.24 -7.84
N VAL A 54 1.96 2.60 -7.52
CA VAL A 54 2.45 1.41 -8.21
C VAL A 54 2.84 0.32 -7.20
N SER A 55 3.22 -0.86 -7.68
CA SER A 55 3.27 -2.05 -6.84
C SER A 55 4.66 -2.46 -6.35
N THR A 56 5.73 -1.97 -6.98
CA THR A 56 7.11 -2.38 -6.65
C THR A 56 8.08 -1.19 -6.68
N PRO A 57 9.24 -1.29 -5.97
CA PRO A 57 10.30 -0.29 -6.01
C PRO A 57 10.78 0.03 -7.42
N GLU A 58 10.95 -1.02 -8.26
CA GLU A 58 11.41 -0.87 -9.65
C GLU A 58 10.38 -0.08 -10.49
N ALA A 59 9.09 -0.37 -10.30
CA ALA A 59 8.02 0.35 -10.99
C ALA A 59 7.94 1.82 -10.54
N ALA A 60 8.11 2.10 -9.24
CA ALA A 60 8.10 3.46 -8.69
C ALA A 60 9.27 4.28 -9.25
N THR A 61 10.48 3.72 -9.26
CA THR A 61 11.66 4.36 -9.84
C THR A 61 11.50 4.60 -11.34
N ALA A 62 10.95 3.61 -12.08
CA ALA A 62 10.71 3.75 -13.51
C ALA A 62 9.70 4.87 -13.83
N VAL A 63 8.62 4.97 -13.04
CA VAL A 63 7.63 6.05 -13.20
C VAL A 63 8.22 7.42 -12.86
N ALA A 64 9.00 7.55 -11.78
CA ALA A 64 9.65 8.80 -11.43
C ALA A 64 10.58 9.31 -12.56
N ASN A 65 11.37 8.40 -13.16
CA ASN A 65 12.21 8.74 -14.31
C ASN A 65 11.38 9.14 -15.55
N ALA A 66 10.28 8.43 -15.83
CA ALA A 66 9.40 8.75 -16.96
C ALA A 66 8.60 10.05 -16.75
N ALA A 67 8.36 10.44 -15.51
CA ALA A 67 7.64 11.66 -15.13
C ALA A 67 8.51 12.93 -15.17
N LYS A 68 9.84 12.78 -15.14
CA LYS A 68 10.82 13.84 -14.92
C LYS A 68 10.63 15.05 -15.83
N ASP A 69 10.40 14.83 -17.12
CA ASP A 69 10.29 15.91 -18.13
C ASP A 69 8.97 16.70 -17.98
N GLY A 70 8.00 16.20 -17.21
CA GLY A 70 6.75 16.90 -16.88
C GLY A 70 6.77 17.64 -15.54
N LEU A 71 7.85 17.50 -14.76
CA LEU A 71 8.03 18.11 -13.46
C LEU A 71 8.84 19.42 -13.57
N SER A 72 8.57 20.37 -12.69
CA SER A 72 9.28 21.64 -12.59
C SER A 72 9.02 22.30 -11.24
N ALA A 73 9.67 23.42 -10.98
CA ALA A 73 9.41 24.25 -9.79
C ALA A 73 7.93 24.59 -9.65
N GLY A 74 7.40 24.47 -8.44
CA GLY A 74 5.99 24.70 -8.11
C GLY A 74 5.10 23.46 -8.24
N LYS A 75 5.58 22.38 -8.88
CA LYS A 75 4.85 21.10 -8.96
C LYS A 75 5.19 20.18 -7.78
N GLY A 76 4.23 19.32 -7.42
CA GLY A 76 4.37 18.31 -6.38
C GLY A 76 4.30 16.90 -6.93
N TYR A 77 5.16 16.01 -6.45
CA TYR A 77 5.13 14.58 -6.71
C TYR A 77 4.92 13.83 -5.40
N VAL A 78 3.81 13.12 -5.29
CA VAL A 78 3.42 12.35 -4.09
C VAL A 78 3.46 10.87 -4.41
N ASP A 79 4.45 10.15 -3.86
CA ASP A 79 4.53 8.69 -4.03
C ASP A 79 3.78 7.98 -2.91
N VAL A 80 2.65 7.36 -3.25
CA VAL A 80 1.82 6.58 -2.31
C VAL A 80 2.11 5.07 -2.41
N SER A 81 3.12 4.68 -3.16
CA SER A 81 3.56 3.30 -3.31
C SER A 81 4.22 2.78 -2.03
N THR A 82 4.17 1.45 -1.81
CA THR A 82 4.94 0.82 -0.72
C THR A 82 6.30 0.36 -1.25
N VAL A 83 7.32 1.13 -0.90
CA VAL A 83 8.73 0.91 -1.24
C VAL A 83 9.60 0.94 0.02
N ASP A 84 10.89 0.63 -0.10
CA ASP A 84 11.88 0.85 0.96
C ASP A 84 12.37 2.31 1.00
N ALA A 85 13.03 2.69 2.09
CA ALA A 85 13.48 4.06 2.31
C ALA A 85 14.58 4.50 1.33
N GLU A 86 15.41 3.58 0.84
CA GLU A 86 16.46 3.87 -0.15
C GLU A 86 15.83 4.20 -1.50
N THR A 87 14.84 3.42 -1.92
CA THR A 87 14.05 3.69 -3.13
C THR A 87 13.33 5.04 -3.02
N SER A 88 12.68 5.32 -1.88
CA SER A 88 12.00 6.61 -1.66
C SER A 88 12.99 7.78 -1.75
N SER A 89 14.17 7.66 -1.15
CA SER A 89 15.22 8.68 -1.23
C SER A 89 15.72 8.89 -2.65
N ALA A 90 15.94 7.82 -3.41
CA ALA A 90 16.36 7.92 -4.81
C ALA A 90 15.29 8.59 -5.69
N ILE A 91 14.00 8.30 -5.47
CA ILE A 91 12.90 8.97 -6.15
C ILE A 91 12.85 10.45 -5.78
N ALA A 92 13.03 10.80 -4.50
CA ALA A 92 13.10 12.18 -4.04
C ALA A 92 14.22 12.96 -4.75
N GLU A 93 15.40 12.38 -4.93
CA GLU A 93 16.50 12.99 -5.68
C GLU A 93 16.14 13.24 -7.15
N ILE A 94 15.52 12.26 -7.82
CA ILE A 94 15.05 12.41 -9.21
C ILE A 94 14.07 13.58 -9.31
N VAL A 95 13.05 13.62 -8.45
CA VAL A 95 12.01 14.65 -8.46
C VAL A 95 12.61 16.03 -8.14
N ARG A 96 13.37 16.16 -7.06
CA ARG A 96 13.98 17.43 -6.64
C ARG A 96 14.99 17.96 -7.66
N SER A 97 15.62 17.11 -8.47
CA SER A 97 16.51 17.54 -9.55
C SER A 97 15.80 18.38 -10.62
N THR A 98 14.47 18.31 -10.71
CA THR A 98 13.64 19.11 -11.63
C THR A 98 13.18 20.44 -11.00
N GLY A 99 13.43 20.66 -9.72
CA GLY A 99 12.91 21.77 -8.93
C GLY A 99 11.52 21.52 -8.32
N ALA A 100 10.92 20.34 -8.56
CA ALA A 100 9.64 19.95 -7.95
C ALA A 100 9.82 19.49 -6.50
N GLU A 101 8.73 19.58 -5.71
CA GLU A 101 8.66 19.09 -4.33
C GLU A 101 8.29 17.60 -4.31
N PHE A 102 8.85 16.85 -3.34
CA PHE A 102 8.61 15.43 -3.16
C PHE A 102 7.98 15.10 -1.81
N LEU A 103 6.95 14.27 -1.82
CA LEU A 103 6.33 13.70 -0.62
C LEU A 103 6.16 12.20 -0.82
N GLU A 104 6.71 11.37 0.06
CA GLU A 104 6.25 9.99 0.18
C GLU A 104 5.01 9.95 1.07
N ALA A 105 4.04 9.15 0.70
CA ALA A 105 2.79 9.02 1.43
C ALA A 105 2.21 7.60 1.30
N PRO A 106 2.98 6.53 1.59
CA PRO A 106 2.45 5.18 1.51
C PRO A 106 1.21 5.03 2.39
N VAL A 107 0.27 4.18 1.93
CA VAL A 107 -1.05 4.07 2.54
C VAL A 107 -1.21 2.79 3.36
N SER A 108 -1.89 2.90 4.50
CA SER A 108 -2.47 1.77 5.21
C SER A 108 -3.96 1.69 4.90
N GLY A 109 -4.39 0.50 4.50
CA GLY A 109 -5.71 0.21 3.96
C GLY A 109 -5.60 -0.55 2.63
N SER A 110 -6.65 -1.29 2.30
CA SER A 110 -6.75 -2.08 1.08
C SER A 110 -7.82 -1.51 0.15
N LYS A 111 -8.35 -2.33 -0.76
CA LYS A 111 -9.32 -1.91 -1.76
C LYS A 111 -10.55 -1.20 -1.17
N LYS A 112 -11.22 -1.81 -0.18
CA LYS A 112 -12.44 -1.24 0.42
C LYS A 112 -12.18 0.11 1.12
N PRO A 113 -11.16 0.27 1.99
CA PRO A 113 -10.81 1.59 2.53
C PRO A 113 -10.47 2.64 1.47
N ALA A 114 -9.88 2.24 0.33
CA ALA A 114 -9.62 3.18 -0.75
C ALA A 114 -10.91 3.64 -1.45
N GLU A 115 -11.89 2.73 -1.62
CA GLU A 115 -13.22 3.05 -2.17
C GLU A 115 -14.00 3.99 -1.25
N ASP A 116 -13.87 3.81 0.07
CA ASP A 116 -14.61 4.55 1.09
C ASP A 116 -13.94 5.89 1.49
N GLY A 117 -12.81 6.28 0.90
CA GLY A 117 -12.05 7.45 1.34
C GLY A 117 -11.51 7.30 2.78
N ALA A 118 -11.18 6.09 3.20
CA ALA A 118 -10.79 5.76 4.58
C ALA A 118 -9.35 5.24 4.71
N LEU A 119 -8.48 5.62 3.78
CA LEU A 119 -7.05 5.30 3.86
C LEU A 119 -6.37 6.04 5.02
N ILE A 120 -5.21 5.53 5.45
CA ILE A 120 -4.32 6.22 6.38
C ILE A 120 -3.03 6.49 5.62
N PHE A 121 -2.66 7.78 5.47
CA PHE A 121 -1.45 8.19 4.78
C PHE A 121 -0.29 8.40 5.76
N LEU A 122 0.87 7.86 5.43
CA LEU A 122 2.09 7.94 6.23
C LEU A 122 3.09 8.85 5.50
N CYS A 123 2.90 10.16 5.65
CA CYS A 123 3.58 11.17 4.85
C CYS A 123 4.97 11.51 5.41
N ALA A 124 5.97 11.67 4.54
CA ALA A 124 7.27 12.24 4.90
C ALA A 124 7.93 12.90 3.67
N GLY A 125 8.73 13.92 3.89
CA GLY A 125 9.38 14.70 2.83
C GLY A 125 9.15 16.19 2.95
N ASP A 126 8.78 16.86 1.86
CA ASP A 126 8.64 18.30 1.84
C ASP A 126 7.34 18.74 2.55
N GLU A 127 7.48 19.40 3.71
CA GLU A 127 6.35 19.81 4.55
C GLU A 127 5.43 20.82 3.84
N THR A 128 5.98 21.65 2.95
CA THR A 128 5.19 22.56 2.11
C THR A 128 4.23 21.81 1.20
N LEU A 129 4.72 20.76 0.54
CA LEU A 129 3.89 19.89 -0.28
C LEU A 129 2.87 19.11 0.57
N TYR A 130 3.27 18.59 1.73
CA TYR A 130 2.35 17.93 2.66
C TYR A 130 1.16 18.83 3.01
N ARG A 131 1.42 20.11 3.36
CA ARG A 131 0.36 21.08 3.68
C ARG A 131 -0.54 21.39 2.49
N ARG A 132 0.03 21.50 1.28
CA ARG A 132 -0.72 21.67 0.03
C ARG A 132 -1.63 20.47 -0.28
N CYS A 133 -1.23 19.29 0.12
CA CYS A 133 -1.97 18.04 -0.11
C CYS A 133 -3.00 17.73 0.98
N SER A 134 -3.19 18.58 2.03
CA SER A 134 -4.07 18.25 3.16
C SER A 134 -5.47 17.87 2.70
N GLU A 135 -6.10 18.67 1.85
CA GLU A 135 -7.45 18.44 1.36
C GLU A 135 -7.54 17.18 0.45
N PRO A 136 -6.68 16.96 -0.56
CA PRO A 136 -6.67 15.68 -1.30
C PRO A 136 -6.42 14.45 -0.42
N LEU A 137 -5.55 14.55 0.60
CA LEU A 137 -5.31 13.45 1.54
C LEU A 137 -6.55 13.14 2.39
N GLU A 138 -7.27 14.17 2.87
CA GLU A 138 -8.54 14.04 3.61
C GLU A 138 -9.67 13.48 2.74
N THR A 139 -9.69 13.82 1.45
CA THR A 139 -10.64 13.26 0.47
C THR A 139 -10.45 11.76 0.24
N MET A 140 -9.21 11.29 0.23
CA MET A 140 -8.88 9.89 -0.03
C MET A 140 -8.71 9.06 1.26
N GLY A 141 -8.61 9.69 2.42
CA GLY A 141 -8.28 9.04 3.68
C GLY A 141 -8.99 9.61 4.89
N LYS A 142 -9.08 8.81 5.93
CA LYS A 142 -9.62 9.19 7.24
C LYS A 142 -8.58 9.80 8.17
N ALA A 143 -7.29 9.67 7.85
CA ALA A 143 -6.18 10.21 8.62
C ALA A 143 -4.91 10.30 7.78
N HIS A 144 -4.08 11.29 8.06
CA HIS A 144 -2.73 11.40 7.53
C HIS A 144 -1.76 11.89 8.61
N PHE A 145 -0.54 11.37 8.59
CA PHE A 145 0.49 11.67 9.57
C PHE A 145 1.74 12.18 8.87
N PHE A 146 2.30 13.31 9.32
CA PHE A 146 3.58 13.78 8.86
C PHE A 146 4.69 13.24 9.77
N LEU A 147 5.63 12.50 9.20
CA LEU A 147 6.65 11.73 9.91
C LEU A 147 8.06 12.33 9.77
N GLY A 148 8.18 13.51 9.15
CA GLY A 148 9.44 14.22 8.98
C GLY A 148 10.14 13.91 7.66
N ASP A 149 11.41 13.54 7.72
CA ASP A 149 12.27 13.38 6.54
C ASP A 149 11.88 12.19 5.65
N VAL A 150 12.25 12.27 4.36
CA VAL A 150 12.07 11.17 3.38
C VAL A 150 12.63 9.86 3.93
N GLY A 151 11.91 8.78 3.71
CA GLY A 151 12.21 7.44 4.21
C GLY A 151 11.47 7.08 5.50
N GLN A 152 10.96 8.05 6.27
CA GLN A 152 10.26 7.75 7.53
C GLN A 152 8.85 7.18 7.28
N GLY A 153 8.15 7.64 6.25
CA GLY A 153 6.87 7.08 5.83
C GLY A 153 7.02 5.65 5.32
N ALA A 154 8.01 5.40 4.48
CA ALA A 154 8.35 4.07 3.98
C ALA A 154 8.68 3.11 5.13
N LYS A 155 9.55 3.50 6.07
CA LYS A 155 9.87 2.69 7.26
C LYS A 155 8.64 2.38 8.10
N MET A 156 7.82 3.40 8.41
CA MET A 156 6.58 3.21 9.18
C MET A 156 5.64 2.21 8.47
N LYS A 157 5.50 2.33 7.15
CA LYS A 157 4.67 1.42 6.36
C LYS A 157 5.18 -0.01 6.41
N LEU A 158 6.48 -0.24 6.29
CA LEU A 158 7.08 -1.57 6.38
C LEU A 158 6.89 -2.18 7.76
N VAL A 159 7.06 -1.41 8.84
CA VAL A 159 6.81 -1.88 10.22
C VAL A 159 5.35 -2.30 10.39
N VAL A 160 4.40 -1.48 9.96
CA VAL A 160 2.95 -1.80 10.06
C VAL A 160 2.62 -3.07 9.28
N ASN A 161 3.13 -3.20 8.04
CA ASN A 161 2.83 -4.37 7.21
C ASN A 161 3.54 -5.65 7.69
N MET A 162 4.72 -5.53 8.29
CA MET A 162 5.40 -6.65 8.94
C MET A 162 4.59 -7.18 10.12
N ILE A 163 4.08 -6.29 10.99
CA ILE A 163 3.20 -6.68 12.09
C ILE A 163 1.94 -7.37 11.54
N MET A 164 1.30 -6.78 10.54
CA MET A 164 0.10 -7.32 9.89
C MET A 164 0.35 -8.72 9.32
N GLY A 165 1.47 -8.92 8.61
CA GLY A 165 1.83 -10.21 8.03
C GLY A 165 2.09 -11.27 9.09
N SER A 166 2.83 -10.93 10.15
CA SER A 166 3.10 -11.84 11.27
C SER A 166 1.82 -12.21 12.05
N MET A 167 0.92 -11.25 12.26
CA MET A 167 -0.39 -11.52 12.87
C MET A 167 -1.22 -12.48 12.01
N MET A 168 -1.22 -12.32 10.68
CA MET A 168 -1.98 -13.19 9.79
C MET A 168 -1.46 -14.62 9.80
N THR A 169 -0.15 -14.84 9.84
CA THR A 169 0.41 -16.19 9.92
C THR A 169 0.10 -16.87 11.25
N ALA A 170 0.21 -16.14 12.37
CA ALA A 170 -0.19 -16.67 13.68
C ALA A 170 -1.69 -17.01 13.73
N PHE A 171 -2.53 -16.20 13.11
CA PHE A 171 -3.96 -16.47 12.99
C PHE A 171 -4.24 -17.70 12.13
N ALA A 172 -3.55 -17.85 11.01
CA ALA A 172 -3.65 -19.02 10.12
C ALA A 172 -3.28 -20.32 10.86
N GLU A 173 -2.16 -20.31 11.62
CA GLU A 173 -1.75 -21.45 12.44
C GLU A 173 -2.80 -21.78 13.53
N GLY A 174 -3.41 -20.74 14.15
CA GLY A 174 -4.48 -20.93 15.13
C GLY A 174 -5.73 -21.59 14.54
N LEU A 175 -6.15 -21.17 13.33
CA LEU A 175 -7.27 -21.77 12.62
C LEU A 175 -7.00 -23.24 12.25
N THR A 176 -5.82 -23.54 11.71
CA THR A 176 -5.45 -24.91 11.35
C THR A 176 -5.29 -25.83 12.58
N LEU A 177 -4.76 -25.30 13.69
CA LEU A 177 -4.66 -26.04 14.94
C LEU A 177 -6.05 -26.33 15.53
N SER A 178 -6.97 -25.35 15.49
CA SER A 178 -8.35 -25.55 15.98
C SER A 178 -9.08 -26.64 15.21
N GLU A 179 -8.90 -26.70 13.88
CA GLU A 179 -9.44 -27.77 13.03
C GLU A 179 -8.91 -29.15 13.46
N LYS A 180 -7.60 -29.28 13.73
CA LYS A 180 -6.98 -30.51 14.19
C LYS A 180 -7.40 -30.94 15.61
N CYS A 181 -7.92 -29.99 16.38
CA CYS A 181 -8.49 -30.23 17.72
C CYS A 181 -10.00 -30.48 17.67
N ASP A 182 -10.62 -30.62 16.51
CA ASP A 182 -12.06 -30.76 16.31
C ASP A 182 -12.89 -29.62 16.96
N LEU A 183 -12.30 -28.40 17.02
CA LEU A 183 -12.98 -27.21 17.51
C LEU A 183 -13.78 -26.55 16.39
N ASP A 184 -14.98 -26.04 16.73
CA ASP A 184 -15.78 -25.30 15.78
C ASP A 184 -15.12 -23.97 15.39
N PRO A 185 -14.79 -23.75 14.10
CA PRO A 185 -14.06 -22.56 13.66
C PRO A 185 -14.86 -21.27 13.85
N GLU A 186 -16.19 -21.31 13.80
CA GLU A 186 -17.00 -20.12 14.04
C GLU A 186 -16.97 -19.72 15.51
N THR A 187 -17.04 -20.70 16.41
CA THR A 187 -16.88 -20.47 17.86
C THR A 187 -15.50 -19.89 18.17
N LEU A 188 -14.42 -20.37 17.51
CA LEU A 188 -13.09 -19.78 17.69
C LEU A 188 -13.08 -18.30 17.27
N LEU A 189 -13.67 -17.95 16.13
CA LEU A 189 -13.75 -16.55 15.69
C LEU A 189 -14.53 -15.68 16.69
N GLN A 190 -15.62 -16.19 17.26
CA GLN A 190 -16.39 -15.49 18.30
C GLN A 190 -15.56 -15.27 19.56
N VAL A 191 -14.86 -16.30 20.04
CA VAL A 191 -13.99 -16.19 21.23
C VAL A 191 -12.90 -15.13 21.00
N ILE A 192 -12.23 -15.17 19.82
CA ILE A 192 -11.21 -14.16 19.47
C ILE A 192 -11.81 -12.75 19.44
N SER A 193 -13.01 -12.58 18.88
CA SER A 193 -13.67 -11.28 18.77
C SER A 193 -14.03 -10.64 20.09
N LEU A 194 -14.26 -11.44 21.13
CA LEU A 194 -14.59 -11.01 22.49
C LEU A 194 -13.36 -10.85 23.38
N GLY A 195 -12.21 -11.37 22.95
CA GLY A 195 -10.98 -11.39 23.73
C GLY A 195 -10.06 -10.19 23.47
N ALA A 196 -8.99 -10.10 24.25
CA ALA A 196 -7.98 -9.04 24.14
C ALA A 196 -7.21 -9.02 22.80
N ILE A 197 -7.26 -10.13 22.04
CA ILE A 197 -6.62 -10.24 20.72
C ILE A 197 -7.58 -9.89 19.57
N ALA A 198 -8.76 -9.35 19.86
CA ALA A 198 -9.71 -8.93 18.83
C ALA A 198 -9.07 -7.96 17.84
N SER A 199 -9.27 -8.23 16.56
CA SER A 199 -8.69 -7.41 15.47
C SER A 199 -9.70 -7.27 14.33
N PRO A 200 -9.89 -6.05 13.76
CA PRO A 200 -10.69 -5.86 12.57
C PRO A 200 -10.22 -6.73 11.40
N MET A 201 -8.91 -7.01 11.32
CA MET A 201 -8.34 -7.90 10.30
C MET A 201 -8.82 -9.35 10.49
N PHE A 202 -8.82 -9.87 11.71
CA PHE A 202 -9.29 -11.22 12.00
C PHE A 202 -10.80 -11.34 11.74
N ALA A 203 -11.58 -10.35 12.14
CA ALA A 203 -13.01 -10.31 11.88
C ALA A 203 -13.33 -10.31 10.37
N LEU A 204 -12.52 -9.58 9.56
CA LEU A 204 -12.68 -9.51 8.11
C LEU A 204 -12.23 -10.79 7.40
N LYS A 205 -11.09 -11.38 7.82
CA LYS A 205 -10.45 -12.49 7.09
C LYS A 205 -10.86 -13.87 7.59
N GLY A 206 -11.17 -14.01 8.86
CA GLY A 206 -11.53 -15.31 9.46
C GLY A 206 -12.64 -16.06 8.72
N PRO A 207 -13.79 -15.44 8.45
CA PRO A 207 -14.89 -16.13 7.73
C PRO A 207 -14.49 -16.61 6.34
N THR A 208 -13.70 -15.83 5.58
CA THR A 208 -13.26 -16.23 4.23
C THR A 208 -12.17 -17.31 4.29
N MET A 209 -11.29 -17.28 5.30
CA MET A 209 -10.30 -18.33 5.53
C MET A 209 -10.97 -19.67 5.90
N ASN A 210 -11.96 -19.66 6.78
CA ASN A 210 -12.75 -20.84 7.12
C ASN A 210 -13.51 -21.41 5.91
N ALA A 211 -13.95 -20.54 5.00
CA ALA A 211 -14.64 -20.94 3.77
C ALA A 211 -13.66 -21.39 2.65
N GLY A 212 -12.34 -21.32 2.87
CA GLY A 212 -11.34 -21.59 1.82
C GLY A 212 -11.37 -20.64 0.65
N ALA A 213 -11.89 -19.41 0.83
CA ALA A 213 -12.07 -18.40 -0.21
C ALA A 213 -11.13 -17.20 0.03
N PHE A 214 -10.33 -16.85 -0.98
CA PHE A 214 -9.28 -15.82 -0.85
C PHE A 214 -9.40 -14.73 -1.94
N PRO A 215 -10.55 -14.02 -2.04
CA PRO A 215 -10.72 -12.97 -3.03
C PRO A 215 -9.72 -11.83 -2.77
N PRO A 216 -8.94 -11.39 -3.80
CA PRO A 216 -7.84 -10.48 -3.60
C PRO A 216 -8.32 -9.07 -3.21
N ALA A 217 -8.04 -8.67 -1.97
CA ALA A 217 -8.12 -7.29 -1.51
C ALA A 217 -6.71 -6.71 -1.31
N PHE A 218 -5.77 -7.54 -0.84
CA PHE A 218 -4.33 -7.28 -0.79
C PHE A 218 -3.60 -8.57 -1.20
N PRO A 219 -3.05 -8.65 -2.43
CA PRO A 219 -2.43 -9.85 -2.95
C PRO A 219 -1.26 -10.36 -2.12
N LEU A 220 -1.15 -11.69 -1.98
CA LEU A 220 -0.13 -12.37 -1.18
C LEU A 220 1.29 -11.97 -1.59
N LYS A 221 1.57 -11.87 -2.89
CA LYS A 221 2.87 -11.41 -3.41
C LYS A 221 3.27 -10.02 -2.89
N HIS A 222 2.32 -9.11 -2.66
CA HIS A 222 2.63 -7.79 -2.12
C HIS A 222 2.92 -7.85 -0.62
N GLN A 223 2.20 -8.68 0.14
CA GLN A 223 2.51 -8.90 1.55
C GLN A 223 3.89 -9.55 1.70
N GLN A 224 4.21 -10.56 0.88
CA GLN A 224 5.53 -11.19 0.89
C GLN A 224 6.65 -10.19 0.53
N LYS A 225 6.43 -9.34 -0.48
CA LYS A 225 7.35 -8.25 -0.81
C LYS A 225 7.59 -7.33 0.39
N ASP A 226 6.53 -6.89 1.07
CA ASP A 226 6.63 -5.97 2.22
C ASP A 226 7.36 -6.64 3.41
N MET A 227 7.12 -7.94 3.67
CA MET A 227 7.86 -8.72 4.67
C MET A 227 9.36 -8.76 4.33
N ARG A 228 9.71 -9.02 3.08
CA ARG A 228 11.11 -9.04 2.61
C ARG A 228 11.79 -7.69 2.78
N LEU A 229 11.10 -6.60 2.43
CA LEU A 229 11.65 -5.24 2.60
C LEU A 229 11.83 -4.88 4.08
N ALA A 230 10.89 -5.27 4.95
CA ALA A 230 10.99 -5.05 6.39
C ALA A 230 12.16 -5.84 7.01
N ILE A 231 12.38 -7.08 6.60
CA ILE A 231 13.53 -7.89 7.04
C ILE A 231 14.85 -7.28 6.56
N ALA A 232 14.91 -6.83 5.30
CA ALA A 232 16.11 -6.16 4.79
C ALA A 232 16.43 -4.87 5.56
N LEU A 233 15.42 -4.08 5.94
CA LEU A 233 15.59 -2.91 6.81
C LEU A 233 16.12 -3.31 8.20
N ALA A 234 15.61 -4.40 8.78
CA ALA A 234 16.07 -4.90 10.07
C ALA A 234 17.54 -5.37 10.02
N ASP A 235 17.94 -6.05 8.94
CA ASP A 235 19.33 -6.48 8.71
C ASP A 235 20.29 -5.27 8.65
N GLN A 236 19.91 -4.18 7.98
CA GLN A 236 20.69 -2.93 7.93
C GLN A 236 20.87 -2.32 9.33
N LEU A 237 19.84 -2.44 10.18
CA LEU A 237 19.82 -1.91 11.54
C LEU A 237 20.37 -2.91 12.58
N ARG A 238 20.76 -4.12 12.16
CA ARG A 238 21.22 -5.23 13.04
C ARG A 238 20.17 -5.59 14.10
N GLN A 239 18.89 -5.55 13.71
CA GLN A 239 17.75 -5.90 14.55
C GLN A 239 17.27 -7.32 14.21
N GLU A 240 17.25 -8.21 15.19
CA GLU A 240 16.71 -9.56 15.00
C GLU A 240 15.19 -9.53 14.87
N MET A 241 14.65 -10.26 13.90
CA MET A 241 13.20 -10.37 13.67
C MET A 241 12.77 -11.84 13.44
N PRO A 242 12.96 -12.73 14.42
CA PRO A 242 12.71 -14.17 14.23
C PRO A 242 11.27 -14.50 13.87
N VAL A 243 10.28 -13.80 14.44
CA VAL A 243 8.85 -14.02 14.14
C VAL A 243 8.53 -13.59 12.70
N ALA A 244 8.98 -12.41 12.28
CA ALA A 244 8.76 -11.96 10.92
C ALA A 244 9.50 -12.79 9.88
N ALA A 245 10.71 -13.29 10.20
CA ALA A 245 11.46 -14.19 9.34
C ALA A 245 10.70 -15.51 9.13
N ALA A 246 10.20 -16.13 10.20
CA ALA A 246 9.39 -17.34 10.11
C ALA A 246 8.09 -17.09 9.31
N ALA A 247 7.38 -16.00 9.58
CA ALA A 247 6.18 -15.61 8.83
C ALA A 247 6.48 -15.44 7.34
N ASN A 248 7.59 -14.79 6.98
CA ASN A 248 7.99 -14.60 5.59
C ASN A 248 8.23 -15.93 4.85
N GLU A 249 8.77 -16.95 5.51
CA GLU A 249 8.94 -18.29 4.91
C GLU A 249 7.58 -18.94 4.58
N LEU A 250 6.55 -18.72 5.40
CA LEU A 250 5.19 -19.19 5.11
C LEU A 250 4.59 -18.47 3.89
N TYR A 251 4.78 -17.16 3.76
CA TYR A 251 4.37 -16.42 2.55
C TYR A 251 5.12 -16.89 1.30
N LYS A 252 6.42 -17.17 1.38
CA LYS A 252 7.20 -17.74 0.27
C LYS A 252 6.68 -19.13 -0.13
N ARG A 253 6.31 -19.97 0.85
CA ARG A 253 5.71 -21.29 0.58
C ARG A 253 4.39 -21.12 -0.18
N ALA A 254 3.49 -20.29 0.32
CA ALA A 254 2.20 -20.05 -0.32
C ALA A 254 2.36 -19.44 -1.74
N ALA A 255 3.31 -18.53 -1.94
CA ALA A 255 3.64 -17.99 -3.27
C ALA A 255 4.12 -19.08 -4.23
N ARG A 256 5.07 -19.93 -3.80
CA ARG A 256 5.56 -21.09 -4.58
C ARG A 256 4.41 -22.03 -4.97
N ASP A 257 3.44 -22.19 -4.09
CA ASP A 257 2.29 -23.08 -4.27
C ASP A 257 1.15 -22.41 -5.09
N GLY A 258 1.42 -21.23 -5.69
CA GLY A 258 0.56 -20.56 -6.70
C GLY A 258 -0.45 -19.56 -6.13
N CYS A 259 -0.31 -19.14 -4.86
CA CYS A 259 -1.26 -18.22 -4.22
C CYS A 259 -0.90 -16.72 -4.39
N ASP A 260 0.02 -16.36 -5.27
CA ASP A 260 0.55 -15.00 -5.45
C ASP A 260 -0.54 -13.93 -5.66
N ASP A 261 -1.55 -14.25 -6.46
CA ASP A 261 -2.64 -13.32 -6.83
C ASP A 261 -3.87 -13.46 -5.94
N GLU A 262 -3.89 -14.43 -5.01
CA GLU A 262 -4.91 -14.53 -3.98
C GLU A 262 -4.68 -13.49 -2.86
N ASP A 263 -5.68 -13.31 -2.01
CA ASP A 263 -5.52 -12.46 -0.83
C ASP A 263 -4.41 -12.99 0.10
N PHE A 264 -3.69 -12.10 0.80
CA PHE A 264 -2.58 -12.50 1.67
C PHE A 264 -2.98 -13.47 2.80
N SER A 265 -4.28 -13.58 3.10
CA SER A 265 -4.82 -14.58 4.01
C SER A 265 -4.72 -16.03 3.47
N ALA A 266 -4.43 -16.20 2.18
CA ALA A 266 -4.12 -17.52 1.58
C ALA A 266 -2.82 -18.14 2.12
N VAL A 267 -2.08 -17.44 2.98
CA VAL A 267 -0.92 -17.98 3.72
C VAL A 267 -1.29 -19.22 4.57
N ILE A 268 -2.58 -19.43 4.87
CA ILE A 268 -3.09 -20.62 5.59
C ILE A 268 -2.93 -21.92 4.77
N LYS A 269 -2.87 -21.86 3.43
CA LYS A 269 -2.68 -23.03 2.56
C LYS A 269 -1.28 -23.61 2.71
#